data_fdd5435fb0cb7971a7835f59090439d4
#
_entry.id   fdd5435fb0cb7971a7835f59090439d4
#
_cell.length_a   1.000
_cell.length_b   1.000
_cell.length_c   1.000
_cell.angle_alpha   90.00
_cell.angle_beta   90.00
_cell.angle_gamma   90.00
#
_symmetry.space_group_name_H-M   'P 1'
#
loop_
_entity.id
_entity.type
_entity.pdbx_description
1 polymer ?
#
loop_
_entity_poly.entity_id
_entity_poly.type
_entity_poly.pdbx_seq_one_letter_code
_entity_poly.pdbx_strand_id
1 'polypeptide(L)'
;MKHVAIVNNYKIYQNDYKAELYQLLKEHNVEKPTKKLKETAINNLIDACLLMEESHKCDICIDESCVHFQFQEIQNHYKSHEDFIKDLAESKISVDKLLENIGNGLRIKEYIKQEFLDSVEIKPERIRDFYETHKEQLQYPERARICHILISNRDPKAFNKMEEVSKKLYENEDFCNLANDYSECPSAKKSGDLGFIKRGDLVEELENVIFSMNKDQVAGPIPTDFGFHFVKLIDKEEKRIPAYDEIKDSLKTQLEKITGELELLHCIRKLRSKAKIEILFDQL
;
A
#
# COMPACT_ATOMS: atom_id res chain seq x y z
N MET A 1 -12.64 -34.79 -4.43
CA MET A 1 -11.86 -33.77 -3.74
C MET A 1 -12.39 -33.60 -2.32
N LYS A 2 -11.53 -33.41 -1.34
CA LYS A 2 -11.97 -33.10 0.04
C LYS A 2 -12.43 -31.63 0.08
N HIS A 3 -13.56 -31.37 0.71
CA HIS A 3 -14.06 -30.03 0.97
C HIS A 3 -13.80 -29.64 2.42
N VAL A 4 -13.52 -28.37 2.66
CA VAL A 4 -13.16 -27.80 3.97
C VAL A 4 -14.30 -27.01 4.60
N ALA A 5 -15.26 -26.55 3.79
CA ALA A 5 -16.49 -25.93 4.26
C ALA A 5 -17.63 -26.11 3.25
N ILE A 6 -18.86 -25.90 3.73
CA ILE A 6 -20.07 -25.83 2.93
C ILE A 6 -20.79 -24.54 3.31
N VAL A 7 -21.14 -23.74 2.29
CA VAL A 7 -21.88 -22.48 2.42
C VAL A 7 -23.14 -22.59 1.58
N ASN A 8 -24.32 -22.70 2.21
CA ASN A 8 -25.58 -23.04 1.57
C ASN A 8 -25.43 -24.34 0.76
N ASN A 9 -25.40 -24.23 -0.57
CA ASN A 9 -25.23 -25.37 -1.49
C ASN A 9 -23.82 -25.45 -2.10
N TYR A 10 -22.93 -24.51 -1.79
CA TYR A 10 -21.59 -24.43 -2.37
C TYR A 10 -20.57 -25.13 -1.46
N LYS A 11 -19.69 -25.93 -2.08
CA LYS A 11 -18.57 -26.59 -1.40
C LYS A 11 -17.28 -25.84 -1.65
N ILE A 12 -16.60 -25.46 -0.58
CA ILE A 12 -15.23 -24.91 -0.62
C ILE A 12 -14.26 -26.08 -0.51
N TYR A 13 -13.40 -26.22 -1.52
CA TYR A 13 -12.46 -27.33 -1.57
C TYR A 13 -11.11 -26.98 -0.94
N GLN A 14 -10.37 -28.02 -0.57
CA GLN A 14 -9.06 -27.89 0.07
C GLN A 14 -8.06 -27.14 -0.80
N ASN A 15 -8.16 -27.24 -2.13
CA ASN A 15 -7.26 -26.53 -3.04
C ASN A 15 -7.51 -25.02 -3.00
N ASP A 16 -8.79 -24.60 -2.99
CA ASP A 16 -9.16 -23.18 -2.89
C ASP A 16 -8.65 -22.59 -1.57
N TYR A 17 -8.81 -23.35 -0.47
CA TYR A 17 -8.29 -22.95 0.83
C TYR A 17 -6.77 -22.82 0.86
N LYS A 18 -6.03 -23.75 0.25
CA LYS A 18 -4.59 -23.67 0.17
C LYS A 18 -4.11 -22.48 -0.67
N ALA A 19 -4.78 -22.20 -1.78
CA ALA A 19 -4.47 -21.06 -2.63
C ALA A 19 -4.67 -19.73 -1.89
N GLU A 20 -5.81 -19.57 -1.20
CA GLU A 20 -6.11 -18.39 -0.39
C GLU A 20 -5.10 -18.22 0.76
N LEU A 21 -4.79 -19.31 1.46
CA LEU A 21 -3.82 -19.28 2.55
C LEU A 21 -2.41 -18.90 2.04
N TYR A 22 -2.00 -19.42 0.88
CA TYR A 22 -0.72 -19.06 0.27
C TYR A 22 -0.66 -17.57 -0.09
N GLN A 23 -1.74 -17.03 -0.64
CA GLN A 23 -1.85 -15.60 -0.95
C GLN A 23 -1.69 -14.74 0.31
N LEU A 24 -2.41 -15.09 1.38
CA LEU A 24 -2.30 -14.39 2.67
C LEU A 24 -0.90 -14.46 3.29
N LEU A 25 -0.22 -15.61 3.18
CA LEU A 25 1.16 -15.74 3.64
C LEU A 25 2.10 -14.79 2.91
N LYS A 26 1.92 -14.66 1.59
CA LYS A 26 2.71 -13.76 0.75
C LYS A 26 2.43 -12.29 1.07
N GLU A 27 1.16 -11.91 1.24
CA GLU A 27 0.75 -10.54 1.57
C GLU A 27 1.29 -10.08 2.94
N HIS A 28 1.29 -10.99 3.90
CA HIS A 28 1.80 -10.70 5.25
C HIS A 28 3.30 -10.95 5.41
N ASN A 29 4.00 -11.39 4.36
CA ASN A 29 5.43 -11.75 4.38
C ASN A 29 5.78 -12.75 5.50
N VAL A 30 4.97 -13.81 5.64
CA VAL A 30 5.10 -14.83 6.69
C VAL A 30 5.29 -16.21 6.06
N GLU A 31 6.29 -16.98 6.52
CA GLU A 31 6.58 -18.31 5.96
C GLU A 31 5.63 -19.42 6.47
N LYS A 32 5.10 -19.28 7.68
CA LYS A 32 4.25 -20.31 8.30
C LYS A 32 2.88 -19.78 8.71
N PRO A 33 1.80 -20.51 8.40
CA PRO A 33 0.45 -20.08 8.73
C PRO A 33 0.20 -20.09 10.24
N THR A 34 -0.22 -18.96 10.77
CA THR A 34 -0.76 -18.88 12.13
C THR A 34 -2.23 -19.35 12.15
N LYS A 35 -2.75 -19.69 13.33
CA LYS A 35 -4.17 -20.03 13.51
C LYS A 35 -5.07 -18.92 12.95
N LYS A 36 -4.73 -17.66 13.22
CA LYS A 36 -5.47 -16.48 12.73
C LYS A 36 -5.50 -16.42 11.21
N LEU A 37 -4.38 -16.65 10.52
CA LEU A 37 -4.34 -16.66 9.06
C LEU A 37 -5.15 -17.80 8.45
N LYS A 38 -5.14 -18.96 9.06
CA LYS A 38 -6.00 -20.09 8.65
C LYS A 38 -7.48 -19.74 8.76
N GLU A 39 -7.88 -19.13 9.87
CA GLU A 39 -9.25 -18.65 10.08
C GLU A 39 -9.63 -17.54 9.10
N THR A 40 -8.72 -16.62 8.81
CA THR A 40 -8.92 -15.56 7.79
C THR A 40 -9.14 -16.20 6.42
N ALA A 41 -8.30 -17.13 6.00
CA ALA A 41 -8.42 -17.77 4.69
C ALA A 41 -9.79 -18.44 4.48
N ILE A 42 -10.26 -19.22 5.45
CA ILE A 42 -11.57 -19.87 5.33
C ILE A 42 -12.72 -18.85 5.35
N ASN A 43 -12.60 -17.79 6.15
CA ASN A 43 -13.60 -16.74 6.22
C ASN A 43 -13.68 -15.94 4.92
N ASN A 44 -12.55 -15.60 4.29
CA ASN A 44 -12.53 -14.93 2.98
C ASN A 44 -13.27 -15.75 1.90
N LEU A 45 -13.03 -17.06 1.88
CA LEU A 45 -13.71 -17.94 0.92
C LEU A 45 -15.21 -18.07 1.18
N ILE A 46 -15.63 -18.10 2.44
CA ILE A 46 -17.03 -18.10 2.84
C ILE A 46 -17.69 -16.80 2.36
N ASP A 47 -17.07 -15.65 2.60
CA ASP A 47 -17.56 -14.34 2.19
C ASP A 47 -17.64 -14.23 0.67
N ALA A 48 -16.63 -14.73 -0.05
CA ALA A 48 -16.65 -14.78 -1.51
C ALA A 48 -17.80 -15.64 -2.05
N CYS A 49 -18.09 -16.79 -1.44
CA CYS A 49 -19.23 -17.61 -1.83
C CYS A 49 -20.58 -16.88 -1.63
N LEU A 50 -20.74 -16.17 -0.52
CA LEU A 50 -21.95 -15.42 -0.22
C LEU A 50 -22.13 -14.23 -1.17
N LEU A 51 -21.06 -13.48 -1.42
CA LEU A 51 -21.09 -12.37 -2.37
C LEU A 51 -21.31 -12.84 -3.80
N MET A 52 -20.77 -13.97 -4.20
CA MET A 52 -21.04 -14.59 -5.50
C MET A 52 -22.54 -14.92 -5.64
N GLU A 53 -23.15 -15.52 -4.62
CA GLU A 53 -24.59 -15.84 -4.62
C GLU A 53 -25.44 -14.58 -4.76
N GLU A 54 -25.08 -13.49 -4.06
CA GLU A 54 -25.78 -12.19 -4.20
C GLU A 54 -25.56 -11.56 -5.57
N SER A 55 -24.34 -11.57 -6.08
CA SER A 55 -24.00 -10.97 -7.38
C SER A 55 -24.74 -11.62 -8.56
N HIS A 56 -25.13 -12.90 -8.42
CA HIS A 56 -25.96 -13.58 -9.44
C HIS A 56 -27.42 -13.13 -9.42
N LYS A 57 -27.89 -12.45 -8.37
CA LYS A 57 -29.23 -11.88 -8.30
C LYS A 57 -29.31 -10.50 -8.94
N CYS A 58 -28.17 -9.89 -9.22
CA CYS A 58 -28.02 -8.59 -9.85
C CYS A 58 -27.75 -8.75 -11.35
N ASP A 59 -28.19 -7.78 -12.15
CA ASP A 59 -27.96 -7.76 -13.61
C ASP A 59 -26.55 -7.22 -13.92
N ILE A 60 -25.53 -8.01 -13.53
CA ILE A 60 -24.14 -7.68 -13.77
C ILE A 60 -23.64 -8.45 -14.99
N CYS A 61 -23.25 -7.72 -16.02
CA CYS A 61 -22.63 -8.29 -17.21
C CYS A 61 -21.11 -8.19 -17.09
N ILE A 62 -20.42 -9.32 -17.25
CA ILE A 62 -18.97 -9.37 -17.34
C ILE A 62 -18.58 -9.63 -18.79
N ASP A 63 -17.80 -8.73 -19.35
CA ASP A 63 -17.29 -8.86 -20.71
C ASP A 63 -16.30 -10.04 -20.79
N GLU A 64 -16.52 -10.93 -21.77
CA GLU A 64 -15.63 -12.07 -22.01
C GLU A 64 -14.18 -11.63 -22.30
N SER A 65 -13.99 -10.45 -22.90
CA SER A 65 -12.65 -9.88 -23.13
C SER A 65 -11.90 -9.63 -21.82
N CYS A 66 -12.60 -9.20 -20.77
CA CYS A 66 -12.00 -9.01 -19.44
C CYS A 66 -11.57 -10.34 -18.81
N VAL A 67 -12.39 -11.39 -18.99
CA VAL A 67 -12.06 -12.75 -18.53
C VAL A 67 -10.81 -13.27 -19.24
N HIS A 68 -10.76 -13.13 -20.58
CA HIS A 68 -9.61 -13.55 -21.37
C HIS A 68 -8.34 -12.75 -21.05
N PHE A 69 -8.46 -11.44 -20.85
CA PHE A 69 -7.34 -10.61 -20.45
C PHE A 69 -6.73 -11.09 -19.12
N GLN A 70 -7.59 -11.29 -18.11
CA GLN A 70 -7.15 -11.79 -16.81
C GLN A 70 -6.54 -13.19 -16.90
N PHE A 71 -7.08 -14.04 -17.75
CA PHE A 71 -6.52 -15.37 -18.02
C PHE A 71 -5.12 -15.28 -18.65
N GLN A 72 -4.92 -14.40 -19.63
CA GLN A 72 -3.60 -14.15 -20.22
C GLN A 72 -2.60 -13.61 -19.20
N GLU A 73 -3.00 -12.69 -18.33
CA GLU A 73 -2.15 -12.20 -17.25
C GLU A 73 -1.70 -13.33 -16.33
N ILE A 74 -2.60 -14.24 -15.96
CA ILE A 74 -2.22 -15.42 -15.17
C ILE A 74 -1.21 -16.28 -15.93
N GLN A 75 -1.41 -16.55 -17.22
CA GLN A 75 -0.48 -17.32 -18.04
C GLN A 75 0.92 -16.66 -18.12
N ASN A 76 0.97 -15.34 -18.25
CA ASN A 76 2.21 -14.57 -18.35
C ASN A 76 3.09 -14.64 -17.08
N HIS A 77 2.55 -15.05 -15.94
CA HIS A 77 3.31 -15.28 -14.72
C HIS A 77 4.11 -16.61 -14.74
N TYR A 78 3.80 -17.51 -15.67
CA TYR A 78 4.53 -18.76 -15.83
C TYR A 78 5.66 -18.61 -16.86
N LYS A 79 6.72 -19.39 -16.68
CA LYS A 79 7.89 -19.36 -17.59
C LYS A 79 7.56 -19.91 -18.97
N SER A 80 6.61 -20.84 -19.06
CA SER A 80 6.14 -21.45 -20.30
C SER A 80 4.67 -21.86 -20.19
N HIS A 81 4.01 -22.05 -21.34
CA HIS A 81 2.67 -22.59 -21.41
C HIS A 81 2.59 -24.02 -20.82
N GLU A 82 3.64 -24.81 -20.99
CA GLU A 82 3.74 -26.16 -20.44
C GLU A 82 3.74 -26.17 -18.91
N ASP A 83 4.48 -25.25 -18.29
CA ASP A 83 4.49 -25.09 -16.83
C ASP A 83 3.09 -24.70 -16.30
N PHE A 84 2.39 -23.82 -17.00
CA PHE A 84 1.02 -23.43 -16.67
C PHE A 84 0.05 -24.62 -16.74
N ILE A 85 0.07 -25.40 -17.83
CA ILE A 85 -0.81 -26.58 -17.99
C ILE A 85 -0.46 -27.66 -16.96
N LYS A 86 0.82 -27.84 -16.62
CA LYS A 86 1.24 -28.76 -15.59
C LYS A 86 0.71 -28.37 -14.21
N ASP A 87 0.78 -27.10 -13.87
CA ASP A 87 0.26 -26.59 -12.58
C ASP A 87 -1.27 -26.76 -12.48
N LEU A 88 -1.99 -26.48 -13.57
CA LEU A 88 -3.43 -26.75 -13.64
C LEU A 88 -3.76 -28.24 -13.43
N ALA A 89 -2.99 -29.13 -14.03
CA ALA A 89 -3.18 -30.58 -13.91
C ALA A 89 -2.89 -31.06 -12.47
N GLU A 90 -1.83 -30.54 -11.84
CA GLU A 90 -1.48 -30.83 -10.45
C GLU A 90 -2.58 -30.32 -9.49
N SER A 91 -3.12 -29.13 -9.76
CA SER A 91 -4.22 -28.52 -9.02
C SER A 91 -5.59 -29.16 -9.34
N LYS A 92 -5.66 -30.02 -10.36
CA LYS A 92 -6.91 -30.67 -10.86
C LYS A 92 -7.98 -29.65 -11.29
N ILE A 93 -7.56 -28.55 -11.87
CA ILE A 93 -8.43 -27.49 -12.40
C ILE A 93 -8.35 -27.53 -13.92
N SER A 94 -9.49 -27.59 -14.61
CA SER A 94 -9.55 -27.43 -16.08
C SER A 94 -9.44 -25.94 -16.45
N VAL A 95 -9.04 -25.68 -17.70
CA VAL A 95 -9.02 -24.32 -18.25
C VAL A 95 -10.41 -23.67 -18.18
N ASP A 96 -11.47 -24.39 -18.51
CA ASP A 96 -12.86 -23.91 -18.44
C ASP A 96 -13.22 -23.53 -16.99
N LYS A 97 -12.82 -24.35 -16.02
CA LYS A 97 -13.05 -24.05 -14.60
C LYS A 97 -12.26 -22.84 -14.11
N LEU A 98 -11.05 -22.64 -14.62
CA LEU A 98 -10.28 -21.43 -14.34
C LEU A 98 -10.96 -20.19 -14.93
N LEU A 99 -11.43 -20.25 -16.18
CA LEU A 99 -12.17 -19.14 -16.81
C LEU A 99 -13.46 -18.81 -16.04
N GLU A 100 -14.21 -19.84 -15.63
CA GLU A 100 -15.40 -19.67 -14.77
C GLU A 100 -15.04 -18.97 -13.44
N ASN A 101 -13.97 -19.40 -12.79
CA ASN A 101 -13.53 -18.81 -11.54
C ASN A 101 -13.10 -17.34 -11.71
N ILE A 102 -12.40 -17.02 -12.81
CA ILE A 102 -12.05 -15.64 -13.17
C ILE A 102 -13.30 -14.79 -13.36
N GLY A 103 -14.26 -15.30 -14.15
CA GLY A 103 -15.53 -14.62 -14.40
C GLY A 103 -16.31 -14.34 -13.09
N ASN A 104 -16.37 -15.32 -12.20
CA ASN A 104 -17.00 -15.18 -10.89
C ASN A 104 -16.28 -14.13 -10.02
N GLY A 105 -14.94 -14.13 -10.02
CA GLY A 105 -14.15 -13.13 -9.30
C GLY A 105 -14.38 -11.71 -9.82
N LEU A 106 -14.42 -11.54 -11.14
CA LEU A 106 -14.73 -10.27 -11.78
C LEU A 106 -16.17 -9.81 -11.48
N ARG A 107 -17.13 -10.73 -11.47
CA ARG A 107 -18.53 -10.45 -11.10
C ARG A 107 -18.66 -9.96 -9.66
N ILE A 108 -18.01 -10.62 -8.71
CA ILE A 108 -17.99 -10.19 -7.29
C ILE A 108 -17.39 -8.79 -7.18
N LYS A 109 -16.26 -8.54 -7.86
CA LYS A 109 -15.59 -7.24 -7.86
C LYS A 109 -16.50 -6.13 -8.40
N GLU A 110 -17.17 -6.39 -9.52
CA GLU A 110 -18.10 -5.43 -10.13
C GLU A 110 -19.33 -5.21 -9.24
N TYR A 111 -19.86 -6.27 -8.62
CA TYR A 111 -20.94 -6.17 -7.63
C TYR A 111 -20.58 -5.28 -6.47
N ILE A 112 -19.39 -5.51 -5.87
CA ILE A 112 -18.92 -4.68 -4.77
C ILE A 112 -18.77 -3.21 -5.20
N LYS A 113 -18.22 -2.99 -6.39
CA LYS A 113 -18.02 -1.65 -6.93
C LYS A 113 -19.35 -0.93 -7.11
N GLN A 114 -20.32 -1.53 -7.81
CA GLN A 114 -21.59 -0.90 -8.13
C GLN A 114 -22.46 -0.67 -6.89
N GLU A 115 -22.57 -1.67 -6.01
CA GLU A 115 -23.50 -1.64 -4.88
C GLU A 115 -22.97 -0.91 -3.66
N PHE A 116 -21.63 -0.85 -3.47
CA PHE A 116 -21.05 -0.34 -2.22
C PHE A 116 -20.03 0.79 -2.40
N LEU A 117 -19.38 0.91 -3.58
CA LEU A 117 -18.37 1.95 -3.77
C LEU A 117 -18.89 3.11 -4.61
N ASP A 118 -19.48 2.82 -5.78
CA ASP A 118 -19.96 3.84 -6.70
C ASP A 118 -21.36 4.38 -6.31
N SER A 119 -22.13 3.62 -5.52
CA SER A 119 -23.47 4.00 -5.06
C SER A 119 -23.47 4.97 -3.87
N VAL A 120 -22.34 5.06 -3.16
CA VAL A 120 -22.24 5.90 -1.96
C VAL A 120 -22.04 7.36 -2.35
N GLU A 121 -22.95 8.20 -1.89
CA GLU A 121 -22.84 9.66 -2.02
C GLU A 121 -22.84 10.31 -0.63
N ILE A 122 -21.78 11.04 -0.33
CA ILE A 122 -21.65 11.78 0.93
C ILE A 122 -22.09 13.22 0.72
N LYS A 123 -23.09 13.63 1.49
CA LYS A 123 -23.61 15.01 1.46
C LYS A 123 -22.52 16.01 1.89
N PRO A 124 -22.45 17.19 1.24
CA PRO A 124 -21.45 18.22 1.55
C PRO A 124 -21.42 18.62 3.03
N GLU A 125 -22.59 18.65 3.69
CA GLU A 125 -22.71 18.99 5.11
C GLU A 125 -21.94 17.99 5.97
N ARG A 126 -22.02 16.69 5.65
CA ARG A 126 -21.32 15.63 6.40
C ARG A 126 -19.80 15.72 6.21
N ILE A 127 -19.34 16.12 5.02
CA ILE A 127 -17.90 16.32 4.74
C ILE A 127 -17.39 17.50 5.59
N ARG A 128 -18.17 18.58 5.66
CA ARG A 128 -17.85 19.76 6.47
C ARG A 128 -17.83 19.44 7.96
N ASP A 129 -18.85 18.74 8.45
CA ASP A 129 -18.92 18.31 9.85
C ASP A 129 -17.73 17.41 10.24
N PHE A 130 -17.35 16.49 9.33
CA PHE A 130 -16.17 15.66 9.53
C PHE A 130 -14.89 16.51 9.63
N TYR A 131 -14.70 17.45 8.70
CA TYR A 131 -13.56 18.37 8.74
C TYR A 131 -13.51 19.16 10.05
N GLU A 132 -14.61 19.81 10.46
CA GLU A 132 -14.63 20.62 11.68
C GLU A 132 -14.34 19.78 12.93
N THR A 133 -14.84 18.54 12.98
CA THR A 133 -14.64 17.65 14.12
C THR A 133 -13.22 17.08 14.18
N HIS A 134 -12.56 16.90 13.03
CA HIS A 134 -11.29 16.19 12.94
C HIS A 134 -10.13 17.07 12.44
N LYS A 135 -10.31 18.37 12.28
CA LYS A 135 -9.33 19.27 11.65
C LYS A 135 -7.95 19.24 12.31
N GLU A 136 -7.88 19.01 13.62
CA GLU A 136 -6.59 18.83 14.33
C GLU A 136 -5.83 17.58 13.86
N GLN A 137 -6.56 16.53 13.43
CA GLN A 137 -6.00 15.27 12.91
C GLN A 137 -5.67 15.38 11.43
N LEU A 138 -6.28 16.33 10.71
CA LEU A 138 -6.06 16.60 9.29
C LEU A 138 -4.85 17.52 9.04
N GLN A 139 -4.10 17.81 10.08
CA GLN A 139 -2.99 18.73 10.04
C GLN A 139 -1.85 18.21 9.15
N TYR A 140 -1.37 19.08 8.26
CA TYR A 140 -0.12 18.84 7.55
C TYR A 140 1.06 19.05 8.50
N PRO A 141 1.97 18.07 8.62
CA PRO A 141 3.14 18.23 9.46
C PRO A 141 4.08 19.31 8.89
N GLU A 142 4.91 19.86 9.76
CA GLU A 142 6.09 20.62 9.36
C GLU A 142 6.93 19.76 8.41
N ARG A 143 7.38 20.33 7.27
CA ARG A 143 8.26 19.64 6.33
C ARG A 143 9.30 20.58 5.76
N ALA A 144 10.47 20.02 5.45
CA ALA A 144 11.60 20.77 4.93
C ALA A 144 12.13 20.12 3.67
N ARG A 145 12.36 20.90 2.60
CA ARG A 145 13.06 20.44 1.41
C ARG A 145 14.54 20.74 1.59
N ILE A 146 15.37 19.73 1.47
CA ILE A 146 16.80 19.84 1.72
C ILE A 146 17.64 19.24 0.62
N CYS A 147 18.83 19.79 0.43
CA CYS A 147 19.95 19.09 -0.20
C CYS A 147 20.92 18.60 0.87
N HIS A 148 21.59 17.49 0.61
CA HIS A 148 22.37 16.73 1.57
C HIS A 148 23.66 16.19 0.97
N ILE A 149 24.75 16.28 1.72
CA ILE A 149 26.04 15.63 1.43
C ILE A 149 26.33 14.67 2.57
N LEU A 150 26.61 13.42 2.26
CA LEU A 150 27.09 12.41 3.21
C LEU A 150 28.53 12.03 2.87
N ILE A 151 29.41 12.16 3.84
CA ILE A 151 30.76 11.59 3.81
C ILE A 151 30.76 10.44 4.80
N SER A 152 30.76 9.21 4.27
CA SER A 152 30.64 7.99 5.07
C SER A 152 31.84 7.78 5.98
N ASN A 153 31.58 7.35 7.21
CA ASN A 153 32.64 6.94 8.17
C ASN A 153 33.38 5.66 7.74
N ARG A 154 32.89 4.97 6.69
CA ARG A 154 33.57 3.82 6.08
C ARG A 154 34.75 4.22 5.18
N ASP A 155 34.80 5.49 4.74
CA ASP A 155 35.93 6.00 3.96
C ASP A 155 37.10 6.30 4.90
N PRO A 156 38.29 5.69 4.70
CA PRO A 156 39.50 6.00 5.52
C PRO A 156 39.92 7.48 5.47
N LYS A 157 39.48 8.22 4.46
CA LYS A 157 39.74 9.66 4.25
C LYS A 157 38.56 10.54 4.66
N ALA A 158 37.55 10.01 5.36
CA ALA A 158 36.33 10.76 5.69
C ALA A 158 36.63 12.11 6.37
N PHE A 159 37.55 12.13 7.31
CA PHE A 159 37.90 13.37 8.03
C PHE A 159 38.50 14.44 7.07
N ASN A 160 39.44 14.04 6.21
CA ASN A 160 40.07 14.97 5.26
C ASN A 160 39.04 15.49 4.23
N LYS A 161 38.15 14.63 3.74
CA LYS A 161 37.05 15.03 2.82
C LYS A 161 36.10 16.00 3.53
N MET A 162 35.76 15.74 4.80
CA MET A 162 34.90 16.61 5.61
C MET A 162 35.51 17.99 5.76
N GLU A 163 36.83 18.07 6.09
CA GLU A 163 37.52 19.36 6.18
C GLU A 163 37.57 20.11 4.84
N GLU A 164 37.81 19.37 3.74
CA GLU A 164 37.81 19.94 2.38
C GLU A 164 36.45 20.52 2.01
N VAL A 165 35.36 19.74 2.21
CA VAL A 165 33.98 20.20 1.94
C VAL A 165 33.63 21.39 2.84
N SER A 166 34.00 21.36 4.13
CA SER A 166 33.80 22.48 5.05
C SER A 166 34.46 23.76 4.54
N LYS A 167 35.74 23.67 4.10
CA LYS A 167 36.47 24.79 3.54
C LYS A 167 35.81 25.36 2.28
N LYS A 168 35.45 24.51 1.33
CA LYS A 168 34.78 24.88 0.08
C LYS A 168 33.45 25.56 0.32
N LEU A 169 32.64 25.05 1.26
CA LEU A 169 31.39 25.69 1.68
C LEU A 169 31.62 27.07 2.30
N TYR A 170 32.68 27.22 3.11
CA TYR A 170 33.06 28.53 3.64
C TYR A 170 33.50 29.51 2.56
N GLU A 171 34.12 29.03 1.48
CA GLU A 171 34.52 29.80 0.30
C GLU A 171 33.31 30.07 -0.66
N ASN A 172 32.09 29.68 -0.26
CA ASN A 172 30.85 29.83 -1.03
C ASN A 172 30.81 29.04 -2.34
N GLU A 173 31.50 27.90 -2.43
CA GLU A 173 31.32 26.98 -3.55
C GLU A 173 29.88 26.45 -3.56
N ASP A 174 29.38 26.13 -4.75
CA ASP A 174 28.01 25.68 -4.94
C ASP A 174 27.75 24.32 -4.28
N PHE A 175 26.75 24.27 -3.39
CA PHE A 175 26.40 23.08 -2.64
C PHE A 175 26.04 21.88 -3.52
N CYS A 176 25.38 22.13 -4.65
CA CYS A 176 24.96 21.09 -5.59
C CYS A 176 26.16 20.41 -6.26
N ASN A 177 27.17 21.21 -6.64
CA ASN A 177 28.41 20.69 -7.20
C ASN A 177 29.16 19.86 -6.17
N LEU A 178 29.30 20.37 -4.93
CA LEU A 178 29.92 19.62 -3.84
C LEU A 178 29.16 18.32 -3.51
N ALA A 179 27.84 18.32 -3.60
CA ALA A 179 27.04 17.12 -3.42
C ALA A 179 27.31 16.05 -4.50
N ASN A 180 27.47 16.49 -5.76
CA ASN A 180 27.83 15.59 -6.87
C ASN A 180 29.23 14.99 -6.70
N ASP A 181 30.19 15.81 -6.23
CA ASP A 181 31.61 15.44 -6.20
C ASP A 181 31.98 14.60 -4.94
N TYR A 182 31.37 14.91 -3.81
CA TYR A 182 31.78 14.37 -2.49
C TYR A 182 30.75 13.47 -1.83
N SER A 183 29.46 13.57 -2.17
CA SER A 183 28.45 12.83 -1.44
C SER A 183 28.43 11.34 -1.78
N GLU A 184 28.48 10.51 -0.78
CA GLU A 184 28.34 9.04 -0.88
C GLU A 184 26.89 8.59 -0.72
N CYS A 185 25.95 9.52 -0.58
CA CYS A 185 24.51 9.23 -0.60
C CYS A 185 24.00 9.00 -2.03
N PRO A 186 23.04 8.08 -2.26
CA PRO A 186 22.41 7.93 -3.57
C PRO A 186 21.79 9.21 -4.14
N SER A 187 21.43 10.18 -3.30
CA SER A 187 20.94 11.50 -3.70
C SER A 187 21.98 12.37 -4.42
N ALA A 188 23.28 12.04 -4.35
CA ALA A 188 24.34 12.72 -5.07
C ALA A 188 23.99 12.89 -6.57
N LYS A 189 23.43 11.85 -7.21
CA LYS A 189 22.98 11.87 -8.62
C LYS A 189 21.92 12.91 -8.93
N LYS A 190 21.30 13.51 -7.90
CA LYS A 190 20.31 14.60 -7.98
C LYS A 190 20.80 15.83 -7.23
N SER A 191 22.12 16.07 -7.25
CA SER A 191 22.77 17.19 -6.56
C SER A 191 22.45 17.26 -5.06
N GLY A 192 22.26 16.10 -4.44
CA GLY A 192 21.95 15.95 -3.03
C GLY A 192 20.47 16.17 -2.66
N ASP A 193 19.58 16.50 -3.60
CA ASP A 193 18.16 16.78 -3.30
C ASP A 193 17.45 15.53 -2.76
N LEU A 194 16.97 15.61 -1.52
CA LEU A 194 16.16 14.60 -0.86
C LEU A 194 14.64 14.87 -0.99
N GLY A 195 14.26 15.98 -1.61
CA GLY A 195 12.87 16.43 -1.61
C GLY A 195 12.40 16.92 -0.25
N PHE A 196 11.08 16.94 -0.04
CA PHE A 196 10.50 17.28 1.26
C PHE A 196 10.58 16.10 2.22
N ILE A 197 11.14 16.37 3.39
CA ILE A 197 11.18 15.45 4.53
C ILE A 197 10.31 16.00 5.67
N LYS A 198 9.80 15.12 6.51
CA LYS A 198 9.09 15.42 7.76
C LYS A 198 9.86 14.86 8.96
N ARG A 199 9.49 15.26 10.16
CA ARG A 199 10.05 14.66 11.37
C ARG A 199 9.76 13.16 11.43
N GLY A 200 10.77 12.37 11.75
CA GLY A 200 10.77 10.90 11.76
C GLY A 200 11.30 10.26 10.46
N ASP A 201 11.64 11.04 9.43
CA ASP A 201 12.20 10.53 8.18
C ASP A 201 13.74 10.38 8.24
N LEU A 202 14.42 11.14 9.12
CA LEU A 202 15.86 11.14 9.29
C LEU A 202 16.26 10.87 10.75
N VAL A 203 17.56 10.70 10.99
CA VAL A 203 18.10 10.59 12.34
C VAL A 203 17.95 11.90 13.12
N GLU A 204 17.77 11.80 14.43
CA GLU A 204 17.40 12.92 15.30
C GLU A 204 18.40 14.09 15.23
N GLU A 205 19.70 13.79 15.10
CA GLU A 205 20.77 14.79 15.01
C GLU A 205 20.60 15.68 13.77
N LEU A 206 20.20 15.11 12.65
CA LEU A 206 19.94 15.85 11.42
C LEU A 206 18.64 16.64 11.52
N GLU A 207 17.56 16.03 12.03
CA GLU A 207 16.27 16.69 12.15
C GLU A 207 16.32 17.92 13.04
N ASN A 208 17.01 17.83 14.20
CA ASN A 208 17.14 18.94 15.13
C ASN A 208 17.84 20.15 14.49
N VAL A 209 18.83 19.90 13.62
CA VAL A 209 19.50 20.97 12.89
C VAL A 209 18.59 21.51 11.77
N ILE A 210 18.08 20.64 10.90
CA ILE A 210 17.30 21.01 9.70
C ILE A 210 16.06 21.84 10.07
N PHE A 211 15.29 21.39 11.05
CA PHE A 211 14.07 22.08 11.45
C PHE A 211 14.31 23.38 12.25
N SER A 212 15.56 23.63 12.68
CA SER A 212 15.96 24.91 13.25
C SER A 212 16.52 25.91 12.23
N MET A 213 16.85 25.45 11.00
CA MET A 213 17.44 26.27 9.94
C MET A 213 16.45 27.24 9.32
N ASN A 214 16.99 28.31 8.76
CA ASN A 214 16.30 29.23 7.87
C ASN A 214 16.53 28.83 6.39
N LYS A 215 15.63 29.25 5.52
CA LYS A 215 15.77 29.02 4.08
C LYS A 215 17.12 29.48 3.56
N ASP A 216 17.71 28.71 2.65
CA ASP A 216 19.03 28.88 2.02
C ASP A 216 20.22 28.74 2.98
N GLN A 217 19.98 28.47 4.26
CA GLN A 217 21.04 28.20 5.21
C GLN A 217 21.71 26.85 4.92
N VAL A 218 23.03 26.81 5.14
CA VAL A 218 23.84 25.59 5.11
C VAL A 218 24.30 25.28 6.54
N ALA A 219 24.25 24.03 6.94
CA ALA A 219 24.74 23.54 8.23
C ALA A 219 25.58 22.27 8.05
N GLY A 220 26.55 22.10 8.91
CA GLY A 220 27.47 20.96 8.95
C GLY A 220 28.91 21.42 9.32
N PRO A 221 29.81 20.46 9.59
CA PRO A 221 29.55 19.01 9.60
C PRO A 221 28.71 18.57 10.79
N ILE A 222 27.71 17.72 10.54
CA ILE A 222 26.86 17.10 11.58
C ILE A 222 27.29 15.64 11.68
N PRO A 223 27.84 15.19 12.80
CA PRO A 223 28.26 13.81 12.98
C PRO A 223 27.03 12.92 13.28
N THR A 224 26.99 11.74 12.66
CA THR A 224 26.04 10.65 12.94
C THR A 224 26.76 9.31 12.87
N ASP A 225 26.06 8.23 13.17
CA ASP A 225 26.59 6.87 13.03
C ASP A 225 26.95 6.51 11.58
N PHE A 226 26.44 7.24 10.58
CA PHE A 226 26.74 7.02 9.16
C PHE A 226 27.97 7.79 8.68
N GLY A 227 28.35 8.87 9.36
CA GLY A 227 29.45 9.74 8.98
C GLY A 227 29.15 11.22 9.22
N PHE A 228 29.78 12.08 8.41
CA PHE A 228 29.60 13.52 8.46
C PHE A 228 28.60 14.00 7.42
N HIS A 229 27.65 14.81 7.85
CA HIS A 229 26.59 15.34 6.98
C HIS A 229 26.72 16.86 6.86
N PHE A 230 26.46 17.34 5.64
CA PHE A 230 26.18 18.75 5.39
C PHE A 230 24.79 18.84 4.79
N VAL A 231 24.02 19.83 5.20
CA VAL A 231 22.65 20.04 4.74
C VAL A 231 22.45 21.49 4.33
N LYS A 232 21.69 21.71 3.25
CA LYS A 232 21.20 23.01 2.81
C LYS A 232 19.69 23.01 2.82
N LEU A 233 19.06 23.94 3.53
CA LEU A 233 17.61 24.09 3.53
C LEU A 233 17.18 24.86 2.28
N ILE A 234 16.41 24.22 1.41
CA ILE A 234 15.89 24.81 0.17
C ILE A 234 14.55 25.49 0.42
N ASP A 235 13.68 24.83 1.18
CA ASP A 235 12.36 25.36 1.51
C ASP A 235 11.82 24.74 2.81
N LYS A 236 10.92 25.45 3.49
CA LYS A 236 10.31 24.99 4.73
C LYS A 236 8.84 25.32 4.75
N GLU A 237 8.04 24.34 5.04
CA GLU A 237 6.61 24.50 5.23
C GLU A 237 6.26 24.25 6.69
N GLU A 238 5.67 25.23 7.32
CA GLU A 238 5.22 25.14 8.69
C GLU A 238 4.03 24.19 8.83
N LYS A 239 3.94 23.58 10.00
CA LYS A 239 2.77 22.81 10.39
C LYS A 239 1.51 23.66 10.27
N ARG A 240 0.51 23.19 9.53
CA ARG A 240 -0.75 23.91 9.34
C ARG A 240 -1.96 23.00 9.20
N ILE A 241 -3.12 23.49 9.58
CA ILE A 241 -4.38 22.86 9.24
C ILE A 241 -4.76 23.34 7.83
N PRO A 242 -4.96 22.42 6.85
CA PRO A 242 -5.39 22.80 5.52
C PRO A 242 -6.78 23.41 5.55
N ALA A 243 -7.06 24.39 4.69
CA ALA A 243 -8.41 24.92 4.56
C ALA A 243 -9.39 23.87 4.02
N TYR A 244 -10.66 23.94 4.42
CA TYR A 244 -11.68 22.98 3.97
C TYR A 244 -11.71 22.82 2.43
N ASP A 245 -11.70 23.94 1.70
CA ASP A 245 -11.76 23.94 0.24
C ASP A 245 -10.54 23.30 -0.43
N GLU A 246 -9.42 23.21 0.29
CA GLU A 246 -8.18 22.60 -0.18
C GLU A 246 -8.24 21.05 -0.17
N ILE A 247 -9.00 20.50 0.76
CA ILE A 247 -9.03 19.04 0.98
C ILE A 247 -10.42 18.41 0.85
N LYS A 248 -11.48 19.18 0.61
CA LYS A 248 -12.88 18.69 0.57
C LYS A 248 -13.09 17.53 -0.39
N ASP A 249 -12.46 17.56 -1.58
CA ASP A 249 -12.63 16.51 -2.59
C ASP A 249 -11.90 15.22 -2.16
N SER A 250 -10.72 15.35 -1.55
CA SER A 250 -9.99 14.23 -0.98
C SER A 250 -10.75 13.63 0.20
N LEU A 251 -11.31 14.46 1.09
CA LEU A 251 -12.14 13.99 2.21
C LEU A 251 -13.41 13.30 1.71
N LYS A 252 -14.06 13.85 0.68
CA LYS A 252 -15.22 13.22 0.05
C LYS A 252 -14.89 11.80 -0.40
N THR A 253 -13.86 11.66 -1.23
CA THR A 253 -13.43 10.35 -1.76
C THR A 253 -13.07 9.36 -0.64
N GLN A 254 -12.39 9.82 0.41
CA GLN A 254 -12.05 8.97 1.55
C GLN A 254 -13.29 8.53 2.34
N LEU A 255 -14.22 9.44 2.58
CA LEU A 255 -15.46 9.15 3.31
C LEU A 255 -16.38 8.22 2.50
N GLU A 256 -16.50 8.42 1.19
CA GLU A 256 -17.24 7.53 0.29
C GLU A 256 -16.65 6.11 0.35
N LYS A 257 -15.34 5.97 0.22
CA LYS A 257 -14.67 4.69 0.32
C LYS A 257 -14.91 4.00 1.66
N ILE A 258 -14.67 4.69 2.78
CA ILE A 258 -14.86 4.13 4.13
C ILE A 258 -16.32 3.74 4.34
N THR A 259 -17.26 4.56 3.90
CA THR A 259 -18.69 4.27 4.04
C THR A 259 -19.08 3.03 3.23
N GLY A 260 -18.62 2.92 1.98
CA GLY A 260 -18.86 1.74 1.14
C GLY A 260 -18.25 0.46 1.73
N GLU A 261 -17.03 0.52 2.26
CA GLU A 261 -16.42 -0.61 2.95
C GLU A 261 -17.22 -1.05 4.18
N LEU A 262 -17.75 -0.10 4.96
CA LEU A 262 -18.61 -0.40 6.12
C LEU A 262 -19.95 -1.00 5.73
N GLU A 263 -20.57 -0.52 4.66
CA GLU A 263 -21.82 -1.07 4.11
C GLU A 263 -21.62 -2.48 3.57
N LEU A 264 -20.51 -2.75 2.87
CA LEU A 264 -20.11 -4.08 2.45
C LEU A 264 -19.95 -5.03 3.64
N LEU A 265 -19.24 -4.62 4.68
CA LEU A 265 -19.07 -5.41 5.90
C LEU A 265 -20.42 -5.70 6.59
N HIS A 266 -21.31 -4.71 6.61
CA HIS A 266 -22.66 -4.91 7.13
C HIS A 266 -23.45 -5.92 6.29
N CYS A 267 -23.40 -5.81 4.97
CA CYS A 267 -24.01 -6.75 4.04
C CYS A 267 -23.48 -8.17 4.27
N ILE A 268 -22.17 -8.37 4.32
CA ILE A 268 -21.55 -9.68 4.57
C ILE A 268 -22.06 -10.27 5.89
N ARG A 269 -22.09 -9.48 6.98
CA ARG A 269 -22.62 -9.96 8.29
C ARG A 269 -24.09 -10.41 8.17
N LYS A 270 -24.90 -9.66 7.44
CA LYS A 270 -26.31 -10.00 7.19
C LYS A 270 -26.45 -11.28 6.36
N LEU A 271 -25.61 -11.47 5.36
CA LEU A 271 -25.58 -12.69 4.56
C LEU A 271 -25.18 -13.90 5.40
N ARG A 272 -24.12 -13.78 6.18
CA ARG A 272 -23.67 -14.83 7.10
C ARG A 272 -24.74 -15.25 8.10
N SER A 273 -25.52 -14.30 8.64
CA SER A 273 -26.58 -14.60 9.61
C SER A 273 -27.73 -15.40 9.02
N LYS A 274 -27.91 -15.39 7.71
CA LYS A 274 -28.97 -16.11 6.98
C LYS A 274 -28.47 -17.41 6.35
N ALA A 275 -27.17 -17.53 6.15
CA ALA A 275 -26.56 -18.65 5.46
C ALA A 275 -26.38 -19.87 6.36
N LYS A 276 -26.51 -21.05 5.79
CA LYS A 276 -26.08 -22.30 6.44
C LYS A 276 -24.60 -22.52 6.15
N ILE A 277 -23.76 -22.33 7.17
CA ILE A 277 -22.30 -22.45 7.08
C ILE A 277 -21.84 -23.60 7.94
N GLU A 278 -21.12 -24.55 7.33
CA GLU A 278 -20.50 -25.69 8.01
C GLU A 278 -19.01 -25.71 7.68
N ILE A 279 -18.16 -25.60 8.71
CA ILE A 279 -16.69 -25.62 8.56
C ILE A 279 -16.17 -26.93 9.13
N LEU A 280 -15.39 -27.65 8.34
CA LEU A 280 -14.80 -28.95 8.70
C LEU A 280 -13.37 -28.72 9.20
N PHE A 281 -13.23 -28.30 10.46
CA PHE A 281 -11.95 -27.92 11.06
C PHE A 281 -10.87 -28.99 11.00
N ASP A 282 -11.24 -30.26 11.03
CA ASP A 282 -10.30 -31.39 10.94
C ASP A 282 -9.62 -31.51 9.56
N GLN A 283 -10.02 -30.68 8.59
CA GLN A 283 -9.52 -30.69 7.22
C GLN A 283 -8.76 -29.40 6.82
N LEU A 284 -8.58 -28.45 7.76
CA LEU A 284 -7.86 -27.18 7.56
C LEU A 284 -6.32 -27.29 7.79
#